data_9d5bd18671e17179170fd9bf6372a507
#
_entry.id   9d5bd18671e17179170fd9bf6372a507
#
_cell.length_a   1.000
_cell.length_b   1.000
_cell.length_c   1.000
_cell.angle_alpha   90.00
_cell.angle_beta   90.00
_cell.angle_gamma   90.00
#
_symmetry.space_group_name_H-M   'P 1'
#
loop_
_entity.id
_entity.type
_entity.pdbx_description
1 polymer ?
#
loop_
_entity_poly.entity_id
_entity_poly.type
_entity_poly.pdbx_seq_one_letter_code
_entity_poly.pdbx_strand_id
1 'polypeptide(L)'
;MFRKGKLTVVGAGPGDVELITLKAIKALEGAAVVLYDALVNVDLLKYAPNAEKIFVGKRKGCYAYQQEQINDLIVSRAKSHGHVVRLKGGDPFVFGRGAEEMEFAAEKGVDVAVVPGISSSLSVAANQHIPVTKRGSSESFWVITGTTKEHKLSKDIALAAKSSATVVILMGMSKLSEIVTLFTAEGKAKTPVAIIQDGTTKREKIGIGTVASIEAKVTEQQLSNPAIIVIGEVVHHRTQLLALKRKHQQEAIFV
;
A
#
# COMPACT_ATOMS: atom_id res chain seq x y z
N MET A 1 40.36 6.85 1.90
CA MET A 1 39.51 5.66 1.60
C MET A 1 38.14 6.17 1.22
N PHE A 2 37.76 6.11 -0.07
CA PHE A 2 36.41 6.54 -0.49
C PHE A 2 35.38 5.59 0.15
N ARG A 3 34.47 6.10 0.98
CA ARG A 3 33.36 5.32 1.51
C ARG A 3 32.54 4.84 0.32
N LYS A 4 32.38 3.52 0.17
CA LYS A 4 31.51 2.92 -0.84
C LYS A 4 30.09 3.44 -0.56
N GLY A 5 29.45 4.09 -1.54
CA GLY A 5 28.08 4.57 -1.39
C GLY A 5 27.13 3.42 -1.08
N LYS A 6 26.11 3.67 -0.26
CA LYS A 6 25.11 2.68 0.15
C LYS A 6 23.68 3.19 -0.11
N LEU A 7 22.85 2.34 -0.67
CA LEU A 7 21.41 2.50 -0.77
C LEU A 7 20.71 1.50 0.16
N THR A 8 19.81 1.98 1.01
CA THR A 8 18.85 1.11 1.69
C THR A 8 17.43 1.48 1.24
N VAL A 9 16.74 0.57 0.57
CA VAL A 9 15.34 0.74 0.20
C VAL A 9 14.48 0.27 1.36
N VAL A 10 13.65 1.17 1.91
CA VAL A 10 12.96 0.97 3.19
C VAL A 10 11.45 1.11 3.00
N GLY A 11 10.70 0.13 3.49
CA GLY A 11 9.24 0.21 3.61
C GLY A 11 8.83 1.07 4.80
N ALA A 12 8.00 2.09 4.52
CA ALA A 12 7.47 3.03 5.51
C ALA A 12 6.21 2.52 6.22
N GLY A 13 5.67 1.37 5.79
CA GLY A 13 4.36 0.92 6.25
C GLY A 13 3.18 1.63 5.55
N PRO A 14 1.95 1.32 5.97
CA PRO A 14 0.73 1.69 5.23
C PRO A 14 0.26 3.14 5.47
N GLY A 15 0.82 3.85 6.47
CA GLY A 15 0.42 5.23 6.78
C GLY A 15 0.48 5.58 8.27
N ASP A 16 0.09 4.67 9.15
CA ASP A 16 0.29 4.80 10.59
C ASP A 16 1.79 4.72 10.92
N VAL A 17 2.31 5.71 11.64
CA VAL A 17 3.72 5.78 12.03
C VAL A 17 4.16 4.64 12.95
N GLU A 18 3.23 4.06 13.73
CA GLU A 18 3.52 2.95 14.63
C GLU A 18 3.66 1.61 13.89
N LEU A 19 3.23 1.55 12.62
CA LEU A 19 3.39 0.38 11.76
C LEU A 19 4.72 0.37 10.99
N ILE A 20 5.66 1.22 11.35
CA ILE A 20 7.05 1.14 10.87
C ILE A 20 7.82 0.04 11.60
N THR A 21 8.75 -0.60 10.92
CA THR A 21 9.61 -1.62 11.56
C THR A 21 10.77 -0.97 12.32
N LEU A 22 11.21 -1.59 13.42
CA LEU A 22 12.41 -1.15 14.16
C LEU A 22 13.65 -1.10 13.27
N LYS A 23 13.75 -1.99 12.30
CA LYS A 23 14.87 -2.01 11.34
C LYS A 23 14.80 -0.80 10.39
N ALA A 24 13.60 -0.34 10.03
CA ALA A 24 13.41 0.87 9.23
C ALA A 24 13.84 2.13 10.02
N ILE A 25 13.48 2.22 11.30
CA ILE A 25 13.92 3.32 12.18
C ILE A 25 15.45 3.39 12.23
N LYS A 26 16.13 2.27 12.50
CA LYS A 26 17.60 2.21 12.51
C LYS A 26 18.24 2.61 11.18
N ALA A 27 17.61 2.27 10.06
CA ALA A 27 18.10 2.67 8.73
C ALA A 27 17.96 4.19 8.53
N LEU A 28 16.85 4.79 8.98
CA LEU A 28 16.61 6.23 8.92
C LEU A 28 17.59 7.01 9.79
N GLU A 29 17.84 6.55 11.03
CA GLU A 29 18.81 7.17 11.96
C GLU A 29 20.22 7.25 11.39
N GLY A 30 20.62 6.22 10.62
CA GLY A 30 21.93 6.16 9.98
C GLY A 30 22.00 6.81 8.58
N ALA A 31 20.92 7.43 8.08
CA ALA A 31 20.88 8.01 6.75
C ALA A 31 21.58 9.37 6.69
N ALA A 32 22.35 9.60 5.62
CA ALA A 32 22.83 10.94 5.24
C ALA A 32 21.80 11.65 4.35
N VAL A 33 21.05 10.89 3.54
CA VAL A 33 20.01 11.41 2.65
C VAL A 33 18.79 10.49 2.71
N VAL A 34 17.58 11.05 2.77
CA VAL A 34 16.32 10.33 2.67
C VAL A 34 15.54 10.84 1.45
N LEU A 35 15.34 9.97 0.45
CA LEU A 35 14.42 10.20 -0.65
C LEU A 35 13.07 9.56 -0.33
N TYR A 36 11.97 10.31 -0.36
CA TYR A 36 10.65 9.81 0.01
C TYR A 36 9.55 10.23 -0.98
N ASP A 37 8.50 9.42 -1.09
CA ASP A 37 7.37 9.66 -2.00
C ASP A 37 6.10 10.16 -1.29
N ALA A 38 5.03 10.37 -2.08
CA ALA A 38 3.78 10.97 -1.61
C ALA A 38 2.95 10.07 -0.67
N LEU A 39 3.20 8.77 -0.63
CA LEU A 39 2.49 7.81 0.22
C LEU A 39 3.15 7.63 1.60
N VAL A 40 4.34 8.20 1.78
CA VAL A 40 5.06 8.16 3.05
C VAL A 40 4.43 9.16 4.02
N ASN A 41 4.15 8.70 5.25
CA ASN A 41 3.81 9.61 6.33
C ASN A 41 5.05 10.43 6.72
N VAL A 42 4.97 11.74 6.54
CA VAL A 42 6.11 12.67 6.75
C VAL A 42 6.60 12.71 8.20
N ASP A 43 5.76 12.32 9.17
CA ASP A 43 6.16 12.25 10.59
C ASP A 43 7.27 11.22 10.83
N LEU A 44 7.45 10.25 9.92
CA LEU A 44 8.56 9.29 9.97
C LEU A 44 9.93 9.95 9.72
N LEU A 45 9.98 11.11 9.08
CA LEU A 45 11.22 11.84 8.82
C LEU A 45 11.88 12.36 10.12
N LYS A 46 11.17 12.34 11.24
CA LYS A 46 11.73 12.63 12.58
C LYS A 46 12.84 11.66 12.99
N TYR A 47 12.81 10.42 12.47
CA TYR A 47 13.85 9.42 12.73
C TYR A 47 15.14 9.64 11.92
N ALA A 48 15.17 10.63 11.02
CA ALA A 48 16.37 11.02 10.27
C ALA A 48 16.65 12.54 10.45
N PRO A 49 16.91 13.02 11.69
CA PRO A 49 16.96 14.44 11.99
C PRO A 49 18.08 15.17 11.21
N ASN A 50 19.22 14.51 10.98
CA ASN A 50 20.42 15.08 10.36
C ASN A 50 20.50 14.81 8.84
N ALA A 51 19.57 14.03 8.27
CA ALA A 51 19.61 13.69 6.85
C ALA A 51 19.06 14.81 5.98
N GLU A 52 19.63 14.99 4.77
CA GLU A 52 19.00 15.73 3.68
C GLU A 52 17.69 15.01 3.31
N LYS A 53 16.57 15.71 3.26
CA LYS A 53 15.23 15.13 2.96
C LYS A 53 14.78 15.60 1.59
N ILE A 54 14.65 14.67 0.65
CA ILE A 54 14.31 14.98 -0.76
C ILE A 54 12.97 14.32 -1.08
N PHE A 55 11.96 15.13 -1.39
CA PHE A 55 10.68 14.64 -1.87
C PHE A 55 10.78 14.29 -3.37
N VAL A 56 10.50 13.05 -3.72
CA VAL A 56 10.53 12.55 -5.12
C VAL A 56 9.17 12.06 -5.61
N GLY A 57 8.13 12.25 -4.79
CA GLY A 57 6.77 11.83 -5.13
C GLY A 57 6.08 12.76 -6.13
N LYS A 58 4.98 12.28 -6.72
CA LYS A 58 4.12 13.10 -7.57
C LYS A 58 3.12 13.86 -6.71
N ARG A 59 3.10 15.19 -6.80
CA ARG A 59 2.05 16.04 -6.23
C ARG A 59 1.53 16.99 -7.31
N LYS A 60 0.22 17.25 -7.28
CA LYS A 60 -0.41 18.23 -8.19
C LYS A 60 0.27 19.60 -8.00
N GLY A 61 0.76 20.19 -9.08
CA GLY A 61 1.42 21.49 -9.04
C GLY A 61 2.93 21.46 -8.69
N CYS A 62 3.53 20.28 -8.45
CA CYS A 62 4.96 20.13 -8.20
C CYS A 62 5.66 19.42 -9.36
N TYR A 63 6.98 19.70 -9.53
CA TYR A 63 7.81 18.93 -10.44
C TYR A 63 7.74 17.44 -10.09
N ALA A 64 7.43 16.59 -11.07
CA ALA A 64 7.37 15.14 -10.89
C ALA A 64 8.62 14.51 -11.48
N TYR A 65 9.48 13.98 -10.61
CA TYR A 65 10.62 13.19 -11.04
C TYR A 65 10.18 11.98 -11.87
N GLN A 66 10.85 11.77 -13.03
CA GLN A 66 10.75 10.51 -13.75
C GLN A 66 11.59 9.44 -13.03
N GLN A 67 11.32 8.16 -13.26
CA GLN A 67 12.02 7.09 -12.54
C GLN A 67 13.53 7.11 -12.78
N GLU A 68 13.96 7.40 -14.01
CA GLU A 68 15.37 7.53 -14.36
C GLU A 68 16.06 8.62 -13.53
N GLN A 69 15.40 9.76 -13.35
CA GLN A 69 15.92 10.88 -12.55
C GLN A 69 16.02 10.49 -11.05
N ILE A 70 15.06 9.71 -10.54
CA ILE A 70 15.12 9.19 -9.16
C ILE A 70 16.32 8.25 -9.02
N ASN A 71 16.52 7.35 -9.97
CA ASN A 71 17.63 6.41 -9.98
C ASN A 71 18.99 7.12 -10.02
N ASP A 72 19.14 8.11 -10.89
CA ASP A 72 20.37 8.92 -10.98
C ASP A 72 20.62 9.72 -9.70
N LEU A 73 19.56 10.27 -9.09
CA LEU A 73 19.64 11.00 -7.84
C LEU A 73 20.10 10.09 -6.69
N ILE A 74 19.56 8.88 -6.60
CA ILE A 74 19.97 7.85 -5.63
C ILE A 74 21.47 7.59 -5.74
N VAL A 75 21.96 7.30 -6.95
CA VAL A 75 23.38 6.98 -7.20
C VAL A 75 24.28 8.17 -6.90
N SER A 76 23.92 9.36 -7.37
CA SER A 76 24.67 10.60 -7.13
C SER A 76 24.78 10.89 -5.64
N ARG A 77 23.68 10.81 -4.88
CA ARG A 77 23.68 11.04 -3.43
C ARG A 77 24.43 9.96 -2.66
N ALA A 78 24.32 8.69 -3.07
CA ALA A 78 25.06 7.60 -2.43
C ALA A 78 26.58 7.79 -2.58
N LYS A 79 27.04 8.20 -3.75
CA LYS A 79 28.47 8.44 -4.00
C LYS A 79 29.01 9.68 -3.28
N SER A 80 28.21 10.74 -3.15
CA SER A 80 28.64 12.01 -2.52
C SER A 80 28.43 12.06 -1.01
N HIS A 81 27.37 11.47 -0.47
CA HIS A 81 26.97 11.58 0.93
C HIS A 81 27.08 10.26 1.72
N GLY A 82 27.30 9.13 1.04
CA GLY A 82 27.49 7.82 1.65
C GLY A 82 26.21 7.01 1.77
N HIS A 83 25.39 7.17 2.82
CA HIS A 83 24.20 6.34 3.03
C HIS A 83 22.92 7.06 2.60
N VAL A 84 22.29 6.54 1.57
CA VAL A 84 20.96 6.96 1.09
C VAL A 84 19.91 5.98 1.55
N VAL A 85 18.83 6.47 2.15
CA VAL A 85 17.59 5.74 2.39
C VAL A 85 16.56 6.17 1.35
N ARG A 86 16.02 5.20 0.60
CA ARG A 86 14.85 5.37 -0.24
C ARG A 86 13.63 4.88 0.54
N LEU A 87 12.87 5.81 1.13
CA LEU A 87 11.70 5.52 1.95
C LEU A 87 10.44 5.46 1.06
N LYS A 88 9.74 4.32 1.06
CA LYS A 88 8.62 4.00 0.17
C LYS A 88 7.38 3.62 0.97
N GLY A 89 6.20 4.11 0.60
CA GLY A 89 4.95 3.70 1.23
C GLY A 89 4.72 2.19 1.15
N GLY A 90 4.16 1.58 2.19
CA GLY A 90 3.93 0.14 2.28
C GLY A 90 5.22 -0.67 2.34
N ASP A 91 5.30 -1.70 1.50
CA ASP A 91 6.48 -2.53 1.25
C ASP A 91 7.12 -2.19 -0.10
N PRO A 92 8.46 -2.06 -0.18
CA PRO A 92 9.15 -1.64 -1.41
C PRO A 92 8.98 -2.60 -2.59
N PHE A 93 8.73 -3.89 -2.32
CA PHE A 93 8.63 -4.94 -3.33
C PHE A 93 7.20 -5.30 -3.70
N VAL A 94 6.20 -4.65 -3.06
CA VAL A 94 4.79 -4.80 -3.44
C VAL A 94 4.38 -3.60 -4.30
N PHE A 95 4.54 -3.72 -5.61
CA PHE A 95 4.29 -2.68 -6.64
C PHE A 95 5.03 -1.36 -6.41
N GLY A 96 6.06 -1.37 -5.57
CA GLY A 96 6.83 -0.18 -5.18
C GLY A 96 8.04 0.11 -6.07
N ARG A 97 8.39 -0.75 -7.04
CA ARG A 97 9.57 -0.62 -7.91
C ARG A 97 10.92 -0.60 -7.16
N GLY A 98 10.94 -1.09 -5.91
CA GLY A 98 12.16 -1.10 -5.10
C GLY A 98 13.29 -1.94 -5.69
N ALA A 99 12.96 -3.06 -6.38
CA ALA A 99 13.92 -3.91 -7.05
C ALA A 99 14.63 -3.15 -8.18
N GLU A 100 13.88 -2.43 -9.04
CA GLU A 100 14.44 -1.63 -10.14
C GLU A 100 15.43 -0.56 -9.63
N GLU A 101 15.10 0.12 -8.53
CA GLU A 101 15.98 1.13 -7.90
C GLU A 101 17.27 0.50 -7.35
N MET A 102 17.17 -0.71 -6.76
CA MET A 102 18.33 -1.46 -6.24
C MET A 102 19.22 -1.98 -7.35
N GLU A 103 18.65 -2.58 -8.39
CA GLU A 103 19.38 -3.11 -9.56
C GLU A 103 20.20 -1.99 -10.22
N PHE A 104 19.55 -0.86 -10.51
CA PHE A 104 20.24 0.30 -11.11
C PHE A 104 21.39 0.82 -10.22
N ALA A 105 21.18 0.94 -8.91
CA ALA A 105 22.21 1.40 -7.99
C ALA A 105 23.39 0.41 -7.89
N ALA A 106 23.11 -0.90 -7.85
CA ALA A 106 24.13 -1.94 -7.81
C ALA A 106 25.00 -1.96 -9.07
N GLU A 107 24.39 -1.80 -10.27
CA GLU A 107 25.11 -1.69 -11.54
C GLU A 107 26.09 -0.49 -11.56
N LYS A 108 25.77 0.58 -10.81
CA LYS A 108 26.63 1.77 -10.66
C LYS A 108 27.63 1.67 -9.49
N GLY A 109 27.77 0.47 -8.89
CA GLY A 109 28.74 0.17 -7.84
C GLY A 109 28.34 0.66 -6.44
N VAL A 110 27.07 0.97 -6.22
CA VAL A 110 26.51 1.31 -4.90
C VAL A 110 26.17 0.01 -4.15
N ASP A 111 26.52 -0.07 -2.86
CA ASP A 111 26.09 -1.18 -2.00
C ASP A 111 24.59 -1.06 -1.73
N VAL A 112 23.84 -2.18 -1.81
CA VAL A 112 22.39 -2.16 -1.75
C VAL A 112 21.82 -3.06 -0.64
N ALA A 113 20.78 -2.59 0.04
CA ALA A 113 20.06 -3.35 1.04
C ALA A 113 18.57 -3.03 0.98
N VAL A 114 17.74 -3.94 1.47
CA VAL A 114 16.29 -3.73 1.62
C VAL A 114 15.87 -3.94 3.07
N VAL A 115 14.92 -3.12 3.51
CA VAL A 115 14.19 -3.29 4.76
C VAL A 115 12.71 -3.39 4.40
N PRO A 116 12.10 -4.58 4.55
CA PRO A 116 10.66 -4.75 4.31
C PRO A 116 9.81 -3.82 5.16
N GLY A 117 8.65 -3.45 4.64
CA GLY A 117 7.62 -2.72 5.35
C GLY A 117 6.31 -3.50 5.39
N ILE A 118 5.38 -3.06 6.24
CA ILE A 118 4.04 -3.65 6.27
C ILE A 118 3.26 -3.16 5.05
N SER A 119 2.91 -4.09 4.14
CA SER A 119 2.15 -3.75 2.94
C SER A 119 0.72 -3.33 3.28
N SER A 120 0.21 -2.30 2.59
CA SER A 120 -1.19 -1.88 2.66
C SER A 120 -2.17 -2.99 2.26
N SER A 121 -1.74 -3.95 1.41
CA SER A 121 -2.55 -5.08 1.00
C SER A 121 -2.98 -6.00 2.15
N LEU A 122 -2.24 -6.00 3.25
CA LEU A 122 -2.53 -6.79 4.45
C LEU A 122 -3.08 -5.91 5.58
N SER A 123 -2.33 -4.85 5.90
CA SER A 123 -2.56 -4.04 7.10
C SER A 123 -3.82 -3.18 7.05
N VAL A 124 -4.16 -2.64 5.89
CA VAL A 124 -5.33 -1.75 5.76
C VAL A 124 -6.63 -2.56 5.92
N ALA A 125 -6.71 -3.75 5.35
CA ALA A 125 -7.85 -4.65 5.57
C ALA A 125 -7.93 -5.09 7.05
N ALA A 126 -6.79 -5.48 7.65
CA ALA A 126 -6.72 -5.90 9.05
C ALA A 126 -7.15 -4.79 10.01
N ASN A 127 -6.73 -3.54 9.79
CA ASN A 127 -7.13 -2.36 10.57
C ASN A 127 -8.66 -2.17 10.58
N GLN A 128 -9.33 -2.55 9.49
CA GLN A 128 -10.78 -2.54 9.36
C GLN A 128 -11.45 -3.86 9.80
N HIS A 129 -10.73 -4.74 10.50
CA HIS A 129 -11.24 -6.05 10.94
C HIS A 129 -11.69 -6.95 9.79
N ILE A 130 -11.08 -6.82 8.62
CA ILE A 130 -11.29 -7.67 7.44
C ILE A 130 -10.07 -8.58 7.31
N PRO A 131 -10.15 -9.86 7.66
CA PRO A 131 -9.05 -10.80 7.45
C PRO A 131 -8.92 -11.10 5.95
N VAL A 132 -7.71 -11.21 5.43
CA VAL A 132 -7.53 -11.61 4.01
C VAL A 132 -7.72 -13.11 3.80
N THR A 133 -7.63 -13.91 4.88
CA THR A 133 -7.95 -15.34 4.91
C THR A 133 -8.79 -15.67 6.14
N LYS A 134 -9.72 -16.61 6.01
CA LYS A 134 -10.52 -17.10 7.12
C LYS A 134 -10.92 -18.55 6.85
N ARG A 135 -10.62 -19.45 7.79
CA ARG A 135 -10.99 -20.87 7.68
C ARG A 135 -12.49 -21.02 7.40
N GLY A 136 -12.84 -21.81 6.39
CA GLY A 136 -14.22 -22.04 5.95
C GLY A 136 -14.83 -20.88 5.13
N SER A 137 -14.07 -19.82 4.82
CA SER A 137 -14.53 -18.70 4.00
C SER A 137 -13.59 -18.39 2.85
N SER A 138 -12.28 -18.25 3.11
CA SER A 138 -11.28 -18.02 2.09
C SER A 138 -9.94 -18.61 2.53
N GLU A 139 -9.44 -19.59 1.77
CA GLU A 139 -8.20 -20.32 2.06
C GLU A 139 -6.96 -19.70 1.38
N SER A 140 -7.20 -18.76 0.46
CA SER A 140 -6.16 -18.05 -0.26
C SER A 140 -6.53 -16.60 -0.50
N PHE A 141 -5.52 -15.77 -0.77
CA PHE A 141 -5.76 -14.41 -1.21
C PHE A 141 -4.77 -14.02 -2.31
N TRP A 142 -5.20 -13.15 -3.20
CA TRP A 142 -4.40 -12.62 -4.30
C TRP A 142 -4.22 -11.12 -4.12
N VAL A 143 -3.00 -10.65 -4.31
CA VAL A 143 -2.67 -9.22 -4.34
C VAL A 143 -2.33 -8.84 -5.77
N ILE A 144 -3.14 -7.98 -6.37
CA ILE A 144 -3.06 -7.66 -7.80
C ILE A 144 -3.02 -6.14 -7.98
N THR A 145 -2.25 -5.66 -8.96
CA THR A 145 -2.36 -4.26 -9.39
C THR A 145 -3.59 -4.08 -10.29
N GLY A 146 -4.39 -3.06 -10.02
CA GLY A 146 -5.50 -2.68 -10.90
C GLY A 146 -5.05 -1.99 -12.18
N THR A 147 -3.82 -1.47 -12.22
CA THR A 147 -3.32 -0.71 -13.36
C THR A 147 -1.90 -1.13 -13.71
N THR A 148 -1.69 -1.58 -14.96
CA THR A 148 -0.37 -1.95 -15.50
C THR A 148 0.43 -0.71 -15.91
N LYS A 149 1.70 -0.92 -16.35
CA LYS A 149 2.58 0.13 -16.89
C LYS A 149 1.95 0.83 -18.12
N GLU A 150 1.17 0.09 -18.94
CA GLU A 150 0.45 0.63 -20.10
C GLU A 150 -0.91 1.28 -19.73
N HIS A 151 -1.18 1.53 -18.46
CA HIS A 151 -2.45 2.07 -17.95
C HIS A 151 -3.68 1.19 -18.26
N LYS A 152 -3.48 -0.11 -18.50
CA LYS A 152 -4.54 -1.09 -18.71
C LYS A 152 -4.84 -1.85 -17.43
N LEU A 153 -6.04 -2.44 -17.35
CA LEU A 153 -6.39 -3.38 -16.29
C LEU A 153 -5.47 -4.61 -16.36
N SER A 154 -5.02 -5.10 -15.20
CA SER A 154 -4.25 -6.35 -15.15
C SER A 154 -5.09 -7.54 -15.60
N LYS A 155 -4.54 -8.37 -16.48
CA LYS A 155 -5.18 -9.60 -16.96
C LYS A 155 -5.47 -10.61 -15.85
N ASP A 156 -4.68 -10.58 -14.78
CA ASP A 156 -4.84 -11.47 -13.62
C ASP A 156 -6.14 -11.23 -12.85
N ILE A 157 -6.74 -10.04 -12.98
CA ILE A 157 -8.05 -9.75 -12.36
C ILE A 157 -9.16 -10.64 -12.95
N ALA A 158 -9.12 -10.93 -14.23
CA ALA A 158 -10.06 -11.85 -14.86
C ALA A 158 -9.92 -13.30 -14.35
N LEU A 159 -8.68 -13.73 -14.06
CA LEU A 159 -8.42 -15.02 -13.44
C LEU A 159 -8.88 -15.04 -11.97
N ALA A 160 -8.56 -13.98 -11.24
CA ALA A 160 -8.98 -13.84 -9.84
C ALA A 160 -10.50 -13.79 -9.69
N ALA A 161 -11.21 -13.19 -10.63
CA ALA A 161 -12.68 -13.18 -10.64
C ALA A 161 -13.29 -14.60 -10.73
N LYS A 162 -12.59 -15.58 -11.30
CA LYS A 162 -13.02 -16.99 -11.34
C LYS A 162 -12.72 -17.75 -10.05
N SER A 163 -11.75 -17.29 -9.24
CA SER A 163 -11.31 -17.98 -8.03
C SER A 163 -12.25 -17.74 -6.84
N SER A 164 -12.19 -18.60 -5.82
CA SER A 164 -12.84 -18.39 -4.51
C SER A 164 -11.99 -17.59 -3.53
N ALA A 165 -10.80 -17.16 -3.94
CA ALA A 165 -9.86 -16.42 -3.11
C ALA A 165 -10.38 -15.01 -2.75
N THR A 166 -9.89 -14.46 -1.64
CA THR A 166 -9.98 -13.03 -1.40
C THR A 166 -9.08 -12.29 -2.39
N VAL A 167 -9.60 -11.25 -3.05
CA VAL A 167 -8.83 -10.46 -4.01
C VAL A 167 -8.61 -9.07 -3.44
N VAL A 168 -7.33 -8.71 -3.25
CA VAL A 168 -6.90 -7.38 -2.82
C VAL A 168 -6.28 -6.64 -4.00
N ILE A 169 -6.90 -5.56 -4.43
CA ILE A 169 -6.47 -4.81 -5.60
C ILE A 169 -5.90 -3.45 -5.16
N LEU A 170 -4.64 -3.23 -5.49
CA LEU A 170 -3.97 -1.96 -5.34
C LEU A 170 -4.05 -1.16 -6.66
N MET A 171 -4.08 0.18 -6.59
CA MET A 171 -4.16 1.05 -7.77
C MET A 171 -5.36 0.75 -8.70
N GLY A 172 -6.49 0.29 -8.11
CA GLY A 172 -7.67 -0.18 -8.86
C GLY A 172 -8.77 0.86 -9.05
N MET A 173 -8.75 2.00 -8.36
CA MET A 173 -9.89 2.93 -8.34
C MET A 173 -10.26 3.47 -9.73
N SER A 174 -9.28 3.77 -10.58
CA SER A 174 -9.53 4.24 -11.95
C SER A 174 -10.06 3.15 -12.89
N LYS A 175 -10.04 1.90 -12.45
CA LYS A 175 -10.48 0.70 -13.17
C LYS A 175 -11.66 0.00 -12.48
N LEU A 176 -12.30 0.65 -11.51
CA LEU A 176 -13.34 0.02 -10.69
C LEU A 176 -14.48 -0.52 -11.53
N SER A 177 -14.96 0.22 -12.55
CA SER A 177 -16.05 -0.22 -13.41
C SER A 177 -15.68 -1.47 -14.23
N GLU A 178 -14.44 -1.52 -14.76
CA GLU A 178 -13.95 -2.70 -15.47
C GLU A 178 -13.85 -3.91 -14.52
N ILE A 179 -13.40 -3.71 -13.28
CA ILE A 179 -13.32 -4.75 -12.23
C ILE A 179 -14.72 -5.27 -11.91
N VAL A 180 -15.68 -4.38 -11.64
CA VAL A 180 -17.08 -4.72 -11.36
C VAL A 180 -17.68 -5.55 -12.50
N THR A 181 -17.45 -5.13 -13.74
CA THR A 181 -17.92 -5.84 -14.95
C THR A 181 -17.38 -7.28 -14.99
N LEU A 182 -16.08 -7.49 -14.77
CA LEU A 182 -15.46 -8.81 -14.78
C LEU A 182 -16.02 -9.73 -13.70
N PHE A 183 -16.13 -9.24 -12.46
CA PHE A 183 -16.69 -10.04 -11.37
C PHE A 183 -18.16 -10.35 -11.56
N THR A 184 -18.93 -9.42 -12.13
CA THR A 184 -20.35 -9.63 -12.45
C THR A 184 -20.52 -10.68 -13.53
N ALA A 185 -19.69 -10.67 -14.57
CA ALA A 185 -19.71 -11.68 -15.63
C ALA A 185 -19.41 -13.11 -15.12
N GLU A 186 -18.64 -13.23 -14.04
CA GLU A 186 -18.36 -14.50 -13.37
C GLU A 186 -19.43 -14.87 -12.30
N GLY A 187 -20.62 -14.23 -12.34
CA GLY A 187 -21.73 -14.50 -11.44
C GLY A 187 -21.54 -13.97 -9.99
N LYS A 188 -20.54 -13.12 -9.76
CA LYS A 188 -20.16 -12.63 -8.43
C LYS A 188 -20.73 -11.26 -8.07
N ALA A 189 -21.84 -10.85 -8.69
CA ALA A 189 -22.50 -9.56 -8.43
C ALA A 189 -22.82 -9.33 -6.92
N LYS A 190 -23.10 -10.40 -6.17
CA LYS A 190 -23.42 -10.35 -4.73
C LYS A 190 -22.20 -10.49 -3.81
N THR A 191 -21.00 -10.77 -4.34
CA THR A 191 -19.78 -10.91 -3.54
C THR A 191 -19.48 -9.59 -2.82
N PRO A 192 -19.18 -9.65 -1.50
CA PRO A 192 -18.89 -8.46 -0.71
C PRO A 192 -17.62 -7.75 -1.15
N VAL A 193 -17.65 -6.42 -1.11
CA VAL A 193 -16.52 -5.55 -1.45
C VAL A 193 -16.34 -4.50 -0.36
N ALA A 194 -15.10 -4.25 0.02
CA ALA A 194 -14.69 -3.09 0.79
C ALA A 194 -13.70 -2.24 -0.01
N ILE A 195 -13.91 -0.94 -0.06
CA ILE A 195 -12.94 0.03 -0.56
C ILE A 195 -12.49 0.87 0.62
N ILE A 196 -11.18 0.87 0.88
CA ILE A 196 -10.60 1.55 2.04
C ILE A 196 -9.62 2.59 1.52
N GLN A 197 -9.98 3.86 1.68
CA GLN A 197 -9.19 5.02 1.30
C GLN A 197 -8.36 5.52 2.47
N ASP A 198 -7.14 6.01 2.20
CA ASP A 198 -6.20 6.57 3.19
C ASP A 198 -6.02 5.65 4.42
N GLY A 199 -6.03 4.33 4.21
CA GLY A 199 -6.06 3.31 5.25
C GLY A 199 -4.96 3.48 6.28
N THR A 200 -5.29 3.18 7.55
CA THR A 200 -4.45 3.35 8.74
C THR A 200 -4.10 4.82 9.11
N THR A 201 -4.59 5.78 8.38
CA THR A 201 -4.38 7.21 8.69
C THR A 201 -5.60 7.82 9.37
N LYS A 202 -5.44 9.04 9.91
CA LYS A 202 -6.57 9.83 10.48
C LYS A 202 -7.63 10.21 9.44
N ARG A 203 -7.33 10.09 8.13
CA ARG A 203 -8.25 10.39 7.03
C ARG A 203 -8.91 9.15 6.46
N GLU A 204 -8.73 7.99 7.10
CA GLU A 204 -9.27 6.72 6.63
C GLU A 204 -10.79 6.81 6.41
N LYS A 205 -11.24 6.38 5.24
CA LYS A 205 -12.65 6.20 4.89
C LYS A 205 -12.85 4.79 4.37
N ILE A 206 -14.04 4.21 4.63
CA ILE A 206 -14.38 2.88 4.15
C ILE A 206 -15.77 2.86 3.53
N GLY A 207 -15.88 2.36 2.30
CA GLY A 207 -17.13 2.00 1.63
C GLY A 207 -17.31 0.50 1.59
N ILE A 208 -18.46 0.00 2.02
CA ILE A 208 -18.81 -1.41 1.99
C ILE A 208 -20.07 -1.61 1.18
N GLY A 209 -20.03 -2.62 0.32
CA GLY A 209 -21.14 -3.02 -0.54
C GLY A 209 -20.94 -4.41 -1.10
N THR A 210 -21.56 -4.67 -2.21
CA THR A 210 -21.32 -5.84 -3.08
C THR A 210 -20.68 -5.37 -4.39
N VAL A 211 -20.18 -6.29 -5.20
CA VAL A 211 -19.70 -5.98 -6.54
C VAL A 211 -20.71 -5.12 -7.30
N ALA A 212 -22.01 -5.46 -7.26
CA ALA A 212 -23.06 -4.73 -7.96
C ALA A 212 -23.35 -3.32 -7.40
N SER A 213 -23.03 -3.05 -6.12
CA SER A 213 -23.41 -1.79 -5.46
C SER A 213 -22.21 -0.88 -5.12
N ILE A 214 -20.98 -1.35 -5.28
CA ILE A 214 -19.81 -0.65 -4.76
C ILE A 214 -19.53 0.67 -5.48
N GLU A 215 -19.83 0.79 -6.77
CA GLU A 215 -19.64 2.04 -7.52
C GLU A 215 -20.56 3.15 -6.99
N ALA A 216 -21.81 2.81 -6.68
CA ALA A 216 -22.74 3.75 -6.05
C ALA A 216 -22.22 4.20 -4.66
N LYS A 217 -21.62 3.28 -3.88
CA LYS A 217 -21.00 3.61 -2.59
C LYS A 217 -19.80 4.54 -2.72
N VAL A 218 -18.97 4.33 -3.74
CA VAL A 218 -17.84 5.23 -4.04
C VAL A 218 -18.33 6.65 -4.31
N THR A 219 -19.38 6.79 -5.11
CA THR A 219 -19.98 8.09 -5.43
C THR A 219 -20.62 8.74 -4.21
N GLU A 220 -21.45 8.00 -3.46
CA GLU A 220 -22.14 8.47 -2.25
C GLU A 220 -21.16 9.00 -1.18
N GLN A 221 -20.07 8.27 -0.95
CA GLN A 221 -19.09 8.57 0.09
C GLN A 221 -17.89 9.37 -0.41
N GLN A 222 -17.86 9.71 -1.70
CA GLN A 222 -16.77 10.44 -2.34
C GLN A 222 -15.40 9.80 -2.08
N LEU A 223 -15.34 8.47 -2.26
CA LEU A 223 -14.09 7.74 -2.10
C LEU A 223 -13.16 7.98 -3.28
N SER A 224 -11.87 8.12 -3.00
CA SER A 224 -10.84 8.43 -3.98
C SER A 224 -9.51 7.75 -3.67
N ASN A 225 -8.47 8.06 -4.45
CA ASN A 225 -7.11 7.60 -4.18
C ASN A 225 -6.43 8.37 -3.03
N PRO A 226 -5.48 7.72 -2.31
CA PRO A 226 -5.09 6.32 -2.43
C PRO A 226 -6.09 5.39 -1.73
N ALA A 227 -6.45 4.27 -2.37
CA ALA A 227 -7.35 3.28 -1.78
C ALA A 227 -6.97 1.87 -2.20
N ILE A 228 -7.35 0.88 -1.36
CA ILE A 228 -7.34 -0.53 -1.70
C ILE A 228 -8.76 -1.02 -1.92
N ILE A 229 -8.94 -2.02 -2.78
CA ILE A 229 -10.21 -2.71 -3.00
C ILE A 229 -10.04 -4.14 -2.50
N VAL A 230 -10.92 -4.59 -1.62
CA VAL A 230 -10.95 -5.96 -1.10
C VAL A 230 -12.26 -6.62 -1.53
N ILE A 231 -12.18 -7.72 -2.28
CA ILE A 231 -13.33 -8.46 -2.80
C ILE A 231 -13.30 -9.87 -2.24
N GLY A 232 -14.35 -10.30 -1.57
CA GLY A 232 -14.49 -11.65 -1.02
C GLY A 232 -15.36 -11.74 0.21
N GLU A 233 -15.78 -12.96 0.54
CA GLU A 233 -16.67 -13.25 1.67
C GLU A 233 -16.12 -12.80 3.03
N VAL A 234 -14.81 -12.67 3.14
CA VAL A 234 -14.13 -12.17 4.36
C VAL A 234 -14.56 -10.76 4.77
N VAL A 235 -15.09 -9.95 3.85
CA VAL A 235 -15.58 -8.59 4.15
C VAL A 235 -16.78 -8.66 5.12
N HIS A 236 -17.60 -9.70 5.06
CA HIS A 236 -18.69 -9.90 6.02
C HIS A 236 -18.22 -10.10 7.46
N HIS A 237 -16.98 -10.60 7.66
CA HIS A 237 -16.45 -10.79 9.02
C HIS A 237 -16.42 -9.49 9.83
N ARG A 238 -16.08 -8.36 9.19
CA ARG A 238 -16.12 -7.05 9.82
C ARG A 238 -17.52 -6.72 10.39
N THR A 239 -18.56 -6.91 9.60
CA THR A 239 -19.94 -6.64 10.03
C THR A 239 -20.34 -7.53 11.20
N GLN A 240 -20.01 -8.83 11.14
CA GLN A 240 -20.27 -9.78 12.23
C GLN A 240 -19.52 -9.38 13.50
N LEU A 241 -18.24 -9.07 13.41
CA LEU A 241 -17.43 -8.69 14.58
C LEU A 241 -17.92 -7.39 15.23
N LEU A 242 -18.27 -6.39 14.41
CA LEU A 242 -18.80 -5.13 14.94
C LEU A 242 -20.18 -5.28 15.59
N ALA A 243 -21.03 -6.18 15.08
CA ALA A 243 -22.31 -6.51 15.72
C ALA A 243 -22.11 -7.16 17.10
N LEU A 244 -21.17 -8.11 17.21
CA LEU A 244 -20.81 -8.72 18.49
C LEU A 244 -20.26 -7.69 19.50
N LYS A 245 -19.36 -6.80 19.07
CA LYS A 245 -18.83 -5.72 19.94
C LYS A 245 -19.94 -4.82 20.47
N ARG A 246 -20.90 -4.42 19.63
CA ARG A 246 -22.04 -3.59 20.05
C ARG A 246 -22.93 -4.29 21.08
N LYS A 247 -23.21 -5.58 20.87
CA LYS A 247 -24.00 -6.38 21.82
C LYS A 247 -23.36 -6.41 23.20
N HIS A 248 -22.06 -6.72 23.30
CA HIS A 248 -21.34 -6.72 24.58
C HIS A 248 -21.28 -5.35 25.26
N GLN A 249 -21.12 -4.27 24.48
CA GLN A 249 -21.16 -2.91 25.05
C GLN A 249 -22.52 -2.57 25.65
N GLN A 250 -23.62 -3.01 25.03
CA GLN A 250 -24.97 -2.82 25.57
C GLN A 250 -25.20 -3.63 26.85
N GLU A 251 -24.75 -4.90 26.89
CA GLU A 251 -24.85 -5.75 28.07
C GLU A 251 -24.05 -5.21 29.26
N ALA A 252 -22.88 -4.59 29.02
CA ALA A 252 -22.03 -4.00 30.07
C ALA A 252 -22.60 -2.70 30.69
N ILE A 253 -23.58 -2.04 30.06
CA ILE A 253 -24.24 -0.85 30.62
C ILE A 253 -25.36 -1.22 31.59
N PHE A 254 -25.83 -2.48 31.58
CA PHE A 254 -26.90 -2.96 32.42
C PHE A 254 -26.42 -3.80 33.63
N VAL A 255 -25.10 -3.86 33.86
CA VAL A 255 -24.46 -4.44 35.05
C VAL A 255 -23.81 -3.34 35.88
#